data_c2f4fb703170e30b9fc71b6845b4a501
#
_entry.id   c2f4fb703170e30b9fc71b6845b4a501
#
_cell.length_a   1.000
_cell.length_b   1.000
_cell.length_c   1.000
_cell.angle_alpha   90.00
_cell.angle_beta   90.00
_cell.angle_gamma   90.00
#
_symmetry.space_group_name_H-M   'P 1'
#
loop_
_entity.id
_entity.type
_entity.pdbx_description
1 polymer ?
#
loop_
_entity_poly.entity_id
_entity_poly.type
_entity_poly.pdbx_seq_one_letter_code
_entity_poly.pdbx_strand_id
1 'polypeptide(L)'
;MRELVKATLEEHRQVVAKMAALEGEIASAGELCADALALGRRIYLCGNGGSAADAQHIAAELIGRFVNDRRSLPAIALTTDTSALTAIGNDYGYDEVFSRQVEGLCREGDVLIAISTSGNSDNILKAVDAAHSSGASVIGLSGKSGGALDAKCDLSLVVPSDVTARIQEMHIVIGHLICALVEEHLDLGAD
;
A
#
# COMPACT_ATOMS: atom_id res chain seq x y z
N MET A 1 7.41 7.69 32.12
CA MET A 1 7.97 7.80 30.76
C MET A 1 8.67 6.52 30.30
N ARG A 2 9.71 6.03 31.01
CA ARG A 2 10.45 4.79 30.59
C ARG A 2 9.54 3.55 30.46
N GLU A 3 8.59 3.37 31.39
CA GLU A 3 7.65 2.24 31.35
C GLU A 3 6.74 2.27 30.11
N LEU A 4 6.30 3.46 29.69
CA LEU A 4 5.51 3.61 28.46
C LEU A 4 6.34 3.20 27.23
N VAL A 5 7.59 3.66 27.13
CA VAL A 5 8.49 3.27 26.03
C VAL A 5 8.69 1.76 25.98
N LYS A 6 8.99 1.15 27.14
CA LYS A 6 9.17 -0.30 27.26
C LYS A 6 7.91 -1.07 26.83
N ALA A 7 6.74 -0.65 27.31
CA ALA A 7 5.46 -1.29 26.97
C ALA A 7 5.18 -1.18 25.46
N THR A 8 5.41 0.00 24.86
CA THR A 8 5.21 0.22 23.42
C THR A 8 6.12 -0.64 22.57
N LEU A 9 7.41 -0.74 22.93
CA LEU A 9 8.37 -1.60 22.20
C LEU A 9 8.01 -3.09 22.35
N GLU A 10 7.55 -3.51 23.52
CA GLU A 10 7.11 -4.89 23.73
C GLU A 10 5.84 -5.21 22.92
N GLU A 11 4.86 -4.29 22.89
CA GLU A 11 3.68 -4.43 22.04
C GLU A 11 4.04 -4.54 20.55
N HIS A 12 4.96 -3.69 20.07
CA HIS A 12 5.49 -3.77 18.70
C HIS A 12 6.12 -5.14 18.42
N ARG A 13 6.99 -5.61 19.32
CA ARG A 13 7.64 -6.93 19.19
C ARG A 13 6.63 -8.08 19.08
N GLN A 14 5.53 -7.99 19.86
CA GLN A 14 4.46 -9.00 19.82
C GLN A 14 3.71 -8.99 18.48
N VAL A 15 3.45 -7.81 17.90
CA VAL A 15 2.80 -7.71 16.59
C VAL A 15 3.73 -8.25 15.51
N VAL A 16 5.02 -7.86 15.51
CA VAL A 16 6.01 -8.39 14.56
C VAL A 16 6.05 -9.93 14.59
N ALA A 17 6.05 -10.55 15.78
CA ALA A 17 6.06 -12.00 15.91
C ALA A 17 4.83 -12.68 15.26
N LYS A 18 3.67 -12.01 15.27
CA LYS A 18 2.45 -12.50 14.63
C LYS A 18 2.45 -12.33 13.10
N MET A 19 3.29 -11.42 12.57
CA MET A 19 3.38 -11.20 11.12
C MET A 19 3.88 -12.43 10.35
N ALA A 20 4.53 -13.38 11.01
CA ALA A 20 4.92 -14.66 10.41
C ALA A 20 3.72 -15.41 9.77
N ALA A 21 2.51 -15.19 10.27
CA ALA A 21 1.31 -15.77 9.68
C ALA A 21 0.93 -15.16 8.31
N LEU A 22 1.52 -14.04 7.92
CA LEU A 22 1.28 -13.33 6.66
C LEU A 22 2.43 -13.50 5.65
N GLU A 23 3.40 -14.36 5.91
CA GLU A 23 4.58 -14.55 5.03
C GLU A 23 4.15 -14.89 3.59
N GLY A 24 3.18 -15.77 3.42
CA GLY A 24 2.67 -16.19 2.11
C GLY A 24 1.99 -15.03 1.35
N GLU A 25 1.13 -14.30 2.02
CA GLU A 25 0.42 -13.17 1.44
C GLU A 25 1.37 -12.01 1.09
N ILE A 26 2.39 -11.77 1.92
CA ILE A 26 3.43 -10.77 1.63
C ILE A 26 4.24 -11.19 0.40
N ALA A 27 4.63 -12.45 0.29
CA ALA A 27 5.33 -12.97 -0.88
C ALA A 27 4.47 -12.80 -2.15
N SER A 28 3.20 -13.18 -2.10
CA SER A 28 2.27 -13.02 -3.22
C SER A 28 2.06 -11.55 -3.62
N ALA A 29 2.08 -10.61 -2.65
CA ALA A 29 2.01 -9.18 -2.94
C ALA A 29 3.26 -8.69 -3.68
N GLY A 30 4.44 -9.15 -3.30
CA GLY A 30 5.70 -8.87 -3.98
C GLY A 30 5.71 -9.40 -5.41
N GLU A 31 5.30 -10.66 -5.61
CA GLU A 31 5.18 -11.30 -6.92
C GLU A 31 4.21 -10.54 -7.84
N LEU A 32 3.00 -10.22 -7.36
CA LEU A 32 2.01 -9.48 -8.12
C LEU A 32 2.53 -8.11 -8.59
N CYS A 33 3.22 -7.38 -7.71
CA CYS A 33 3.84 -6.11 -8.06
C CYS A 33 4.99 -6.29 -9.08
N ALA A 34 5.83 -7.30 -8.89
CA ALA A 34 6.95 -7.58 -9.79
C ALA A 34 6.48 -7.97 -11.20
N ASP A 35 5.49 -8.84 -11.30
CA ASP A 35 4.90 -9.28 -12.57
C ASP A 35 4.28 -8.11 -13.35
N ALA A 36 3.53 -7.24 -12.65
CA ALA A 36 2.99 -6.03 -13.26
C ALA A 36 4.12 -5.12 -13.79
N LEU A 37 5.16 -4.89 -13.00
CA LEU A 37 6.30 -4.05 -13.38
C LEU A 37 7.13 -4.67 -14.53
N ALA A 38 7.27 -6.01 -14.58
CA ALA A 38 7.90 -6.74 -15.68
C ALA A 38 7.17 -6.51 -17.02
N LEU A 39 5.84 -6.39 -16.96
CA LEU A 39 4.97 -6.10 -18.10
C LEU A 39 4.87 -4.61 -18.43
N GLY A 40 5.66 -3.75 -17.78
CA GLY A 40 5.64 -2.29 -17.98
C GLY A 40 4.41 -1.59 -17.41
N ARG A 41 3.71 -2.25 -16.49
CA ARG A 41 2.56 -1.69 -15.76
C ARG A 41 3.04 -0.81 -14.59
N ARG A 42 2.10 -0.17 -13.91
CA ARG A 42 2.38 0.80 -12.85
C ARG A 42 1.80 0.34 -11.51
N ILE A 43 2.44 0.80 -10.45
CA ILE A 43 1.94 0.64 -9.08
C ILE A 43 1.38 1.98 -8.63
N TYR A 44 0.11 2.01 -8.24
CA TYR A 44 -0.54 3.16 -7.62
C TYR A 44 -0.71 2.89 -6.13
N LEU A 45 -0.59 3.94 -5.31
CA LEU A 45 -0.74 3.80 -3.87
C LEU A 45 -1.66 4.91 -3.34
N CYS A 46 -2.58 4.56 -2.45
CA CYS A 46 -3.44 5.51 -1.76
C CYS A 46 -3.59 5.18 -0.28
N GLY A 47 -3.86 6.20 0.52
CA GLY A 47 -4.03 6.11 1.97
C GLY A 47 -4.33 7.47 2.58
N ASN A 48 -4.80 7.50 3.82
CA ASN A 48 -5.09 8.72 4.57
C ASN A 48 -4.08 8.92 5.70
N GLY A 49 -3.72 10.16 6.02
CA GLY A 49 -2.87 10.51 7.16
C GLY A 49 -1.52 9.79 7.15
N GLY A 50 -1.22 8.95 8.16
CA GLY A 50 -0.01 8.13 8.21
C GLY A 50 0.10 7.18 7.04
N SER A 51 -1.01 6.57 6.63
CA SER A 51 -1.05 5.71 5.45
C SER A 51 -0.81 6.45 4.13
N ALA A 52 -1.08 7.78 4.07
CA ALA A 52 -0.68 8.61 2.94
C ALA A 52 0.85 8.80 2.92
N ALA A 53 1.48 8.95 4.08
CA ALA A 53 2.94 9.01 4.20
C ALA A 53 3.58 7.68 3.78
N ASP A 54 3.02 6.54 4.19
CA ASP A 54 3.47 5.21 3.78
C ASP A 54 3.36 5.03 2.26
N ALA A 55 2.24 5.45 1.66
CA ALA A 55 2.04 5.41 0.21
C ALA A 55 3.14 6.20 -0.55
N GLN A 56 3.47 7.40 -0.08
CA GLN A 56 4.54 8.22 -0.64
C GLN A 56 5.91 7.58 -0.46
N HIS A 57 6.18 7.02 0.72
CA HIS A 57 7.44 6.37 1.04
C HIS A 57 7.67 5.16 0.10
N ILE A 58 6.71 4.24 0.01
CA ILE A 58 6.81 3.05 -0.83
C ILE A 58 6.96 3.44 -2.32
N ALA A 59 6.19 4.43 -2.80
CA ALA A 59 6.33 4.93 -4.16
C ALA A 59 7.73 5.49 -4.43
N ALA A 60 8.31 6.21 -3.46
CA ALA A 60 9.66 6.76 -3.57
C ALA A 60 10.73 5.67 -3.63
N GLU A 61 10.60 4.58 -2.86
CA GLU A 61 11.51 3.43 -2.92
C GLU A 61 11.48 2.75 -4.31
N LEU A 62 10.30 2.62 -4.92
CA LEU A 62 10.18 2.05 -6.26
C LEU A 62 10.73 2.99 -7.35
N ILE A 63 10.43 4.28 -7.29
CA ILE A 63 10.89 5.29 -8.26
C ILE A 63 12.40 5.55 -8.15
N GLY A 64 12.91 5.71 -6.93
CA GLY A 64 14.33 5.93 -6.67
C GLY A 64 15.11 4.63 -6.76
N ARG A 65 15.39 4.07 -5.61
CA ARG A 65 15.93 2.72 -5.39
C ARG A 65 15.62 2.29 -3.96
N PHE A 66 15.51 0.99 -3.72
CA PHE A 66 15.40 0.48 -2.36
C PHE A 66 16.77 0.06 -1.81
N VAL A 67 17.24 -1.13 -2.13
CA VAL A 67 18.59 -1.59 -1.70
C VAL A 67 19.58 -1.50 -2.86
N ASN A 68 19.21 -1.96 -4.04
CA ASN A 68 20.08 -2.07 -5.20
C ASN A 68 20.07 -0.78 -6.05
N ASP A 69 21.22 -0.41 -6.62
CA ASP A 69 21.26 0.60 -7.65
C ASP A 69 20.72 0.01 -8.96
N ARG A 70 19.61 0.57 -9.45
CA ARG A 70 18.85 -0.02 -10.55
C ARG A 70 18.02 1.03 -11.30
N ARG A 71 17.43 0.64 -12.41
CA ARG A 71 16.48 1.49 -13.13
C ARG A 71 15.28 1.88 -12.27
N SER A 72 14.72 3.04 -12.51
CA SER A 72 13.46 3.49 -11.89
C SER A 72 12.31 2.53 -12.24
N LEU A 73 11.44 2.27 -11.27
CA LEU A 73 10.22 1.47 -11.43
C LEU A 73 8.99 2.39 -11.32
N PRO A 74 8.00 2.27 -12.24
CA PRO A 74 6.88 3.20 -12.27
C PRO A 74 5.91 3.00 -11.08
N ALA A 75 5.95 3.92 -10.12
CA ALA A 75 5.05 3.96 -8.97
C ALA A 75 4.56 5.38 -8.70
N ILE A 76 3.30 5.54 -8.29
CA ILE A 76 2.67 6.84 -8.07
C ILE A 76 1.84 6.80 -6.79
N ALA A 77 2.19 7.64 -5.82
CA ALA A 77 1.34 7.91 -4.67
C ALA A 77 0.27 8.95 -5.06
N LEU A 78 -1.00 8.57 -5.00
CA LEU A 78 -2.15 9.43 -5.31
C LEU A 78 -2.41 10.50 -4.24
N THR A 79 -1.48 10.65 -3.31
CA THR A 79 -1.54 11.53 -2.14
C THR A 79 -0.69 12.79 -2.27
N THR A 80 -0.09 13.03 -3.45
CA THR A 80 0.92 14.10 -3.62
C THR A 80 0.46 15.27 -4.48
N ASP A 81 -0.43 15.07 -5.44
CA ASP A 81 -0.97 16.15 -6.25
C ASP A 81 -2.02 16.94 -5.44
N THR A 82 -1.56 18.00 -4.79
CA THR A 82 -2.41 18.82 -3.93
C THR A 82 -3.51 19.56 -4.72
N SER A 83 -3.27 19.87 -5.99
CA SER A 83 -4.28 20.50 -6.84
C SER A 83 -5.39 19.51 -7.17
N ALA A 84 -5.06 18.29 -7.56
CA ALA A 84 -6.04 17.24 -7.79
C ALA A 84 -6.85 16.93 -6.52
N LEU A 85 -6.16 16.71 -5.38
CA LEU A 85 -6.81 16.40 -4.10
C LEU A 85 -7.77 17.50 -3.65
N THR A 86 -7.37 18.77 -3.76
CA THR A 86 -8.19 19.89 -3.30
C THR A 86 -9.35 20.19 -4.26
N ALA A 87 -9.13 20.12 -5.58
CA ALA A 87 -10.19 20.30 -6.57
C ALA A 87 -11.25 19.20 -6.47
N ILE A 88 -10.84 17.93 -6.46
CA ILE A 88 -11.76 16.81 -6.33
C ILE A 88 -12.50 16.87 -4.98
N GLY A 89 -11.77 17.13 -3.89
CA GLY A 89 -12.38 17.25 -2.57
C GLY A 89 -13.42 18.37 -2.47
N ASN A 90 -13.20 19.52 -3.15
CA ASN A 90 -14.12 20.63 -3.19
C ASN A 90 -15.36 20.34 -4.07
N ASP A 91 -15.17 19.73 -5.24
CA ASP A 91 -16.21 19.61 -6.26
C ASP A 91 -17.04 18.33 -6.11
N TYR A 92 -16.44 17.24 -5.64
CA TYR A 92 -17.06 15.91 -5.57
C TYR A 92 -17.08 15.32 -4.15
N GLY A 93 -16.38 15.93 -3.21
CA GLY A 93 -16.23 15.43 -1.84
C GLY A 93 -14.97 14.60 -1.64
N TYR A 94 -14.55 14.49 -0.35
CA TYR A 94 -13.31 13.79 0.01
C TYR A 94 -13.32 12.29 -0.31
N ASP A 95 -14.50 11.69 -0.39
CA ASP A 95 -14.66 10.28 -0.73
C ASP A 95 -14.22 9.94 -2.16
N GLU A 96 -14.15 10.94 -3.05
CA GLU A 96 -13.78 10.76 -4.46
C GLU A 96 -12.32 11.12 -4.76
N VAL A 97 -11.54 11.56 -3.77
CA VAL A 97 -10.18 12.09 -4.02
C VAL A 97 -9.23 11.09 -4.64
N PHE A 98 -9.41 9.79 -4.40
CA PHE A 98 -8.58 8.73 -4.98
C PHE A 98 -9.27 8.04 -6.17
N SER A 99 -10.58 7.76 -6.10
CA SER A 99 -11.32 7.10 -7.17
C SER A 99 -11.19 7.84 -8.50
N ARG A 100 -11.36 9.17 -8.51
CA ARG A 100 -11.21 9.98 -9.71
C ARG A 100 -9.80 10.00 -10.29
N GLN A 101 -8.78 9.93 -9.45
CA GLN A 101 -7.39 9.80 -9.91
C GLN A 101 -7.15 8.40 -10.52
N VAL A 102 -7.68 7.34 -9.90
CA VAL A 102 -7.62 5.97 -10.41
C VAL A 102 -8.31 5.88 -11.77
N GLU A 103 -9.53 6.39 -11.93
CA GLU A 103 -10.26 6.43 -13.20
C GLU A 103 -9.45 7.12 -14.32
N GLY A 104 -8.79 8.21 -14.00
CA GLY A 104 -8.00 8.99 -14.96
C GLY A 104 -6.68 8.33 -15.37
N LEU A 105 -6.02 7.66 -14.44
CA LEU A 105 -4.63 7.22 -14.56
C LEU A 105 -4.46 5.70 -14.75
N CYS A 106 -5.25 4.90 -14.01
CA CYS A 106 -5.07 3.47 -13.93
C CYS A 106 -5.52 2.76 -15.22
N ARG A 107 -4.87 1.68 -15.56
CA ARG A 107 -5.15 0.88 -16.78
C ARG A 107 -5.12 -0.60 -16.42
N GLU A 108 -5.64 -1.42 -17.33
CA GLU A 108 -5.65 -2.88 -17.23
C GLU A 108 -4.23 -3.42 -16.96
N GLY A 109 -4.13 -4.26 -15.94
CA GLY A 109 -2.89 -4.90 -15.49
C GLY A 109 -2.02 -4.03 -14.56
N ASP A 110 -2.41 -2.78 -14.26
CA ASP A 110 -1.79 -2.00 -13.19
C ASP A 110 -2.14 -2.57 -11.80
N VAL A 111 -1.45 -2.16 -10.75
CA VAL A 111 -1.74 -2.56 -9.38
C VAL A 111 -2.04 -1.33 -8.53
N LEU A 112 -3.10 -1.41 -7.72
CA LEU A 112 -3.39 -0.44 -6.65
C LEU A 112 -3.05 -1.05 -5.28
N ILE A 113 -2.16 -0.42 -4.53
CA ILE A 113 -1.95 -0.70 -3.10
C ILE A 113 -2.83 0.27 -2.30
N ALA A 114 -3.91 -0.25 -1.71
CA ALA A 114 -4.90 0.49 -0.96
C ALA A 114 -4.66 0.35 0.54
N ILE A 115 -4.35 1.46 1.25
CA ILE A 115 -3.90 1.42 2.64
C ILE A 115 -4.95 2.06 3.55
N SER A 116 -5.54 1.28 4.45
CA SER A 116 -6.51 1.75 5.45
C SER A 116 -6.42 0.94 6.73
N THR A 117 -5.95 1.54 7.83
CA THR A 117 -5.79 0.83 9.12
C THR A 117 -7.10 0.25 9.67
N SER A 118 -8.24 0.83 9.33
CA SER A 118 -9.57 0.33 9.72
C SER A 118 -10.19 -0.60 8.67
N GLY A 119 -9.71 -0.53 7.43
CA GLY A 119 -10.33 -1.18 6.27
C GLY A 119 -11.69 -0.60 5.88
N ASN A 120 -12.08 0.58 6.41
CA ASN A 120 -13.42 1.15 6.22
C ASN A 120 -13.43 2.62 5.77
N SER A 121 -12.33 3.13 5.23
CA SER A 121 -12.28 4.50 4.71
C SER A 121 -12.97 4.58 3.35
N ASP A 122 -14.05 5.35 3.21
CA ASP A 122 -14.89 5.39 2.00
C ASP A 122 -14.10 5.76 0.75
N ASN A 123 -13.19 6.75 0.84
CA ASN A 123 -12.34 7.15 -0.29
C ASN A 123 -11.38 6.02 -0.74
N ILE A 124 -10.94 5.16 0.16
CA ILE A 124 -10.13 3.98 -0.17
C ILE A 124 -10.99 2.90 -0.83
N LEU A 125 -12.17 2.61 -0.29
CA LEU A 125 -13.10 1.62 -0.85
C LEU A 125 -13.54 2.01 -2.26
N LYS A 126 -13.85 3.30 -2.50
CA LYS A 126 -14.17 3.81 -3.85
C LYS A 126 -12.99 3.72 -4.82
N ALA A 127 -11.76 3.95 -4.34
CA ALA A 127 -10.56 3.76 -5.17
C ALA A 127 -10.38 2.30 -5.60
N VAL A 128 -10.69 1.34 -4.72
CA VAL A 128 -10.68 -0.09 -5.04
C VAL A 128 -11.71 -0.43 -6.12
N ASP A 129 -12.95 0.07 -5.99
CA ASP A 129 -14.00 -0.15 -6.99
C ASP A 129 -13.60 0.45 -8.36
N ALA A 130 -12.98 1.63 -8.37
CA ALA A 130 -12.48 2.26 -9.59
C ALA A 130 -11.30 1.48 -10.21
N ALA A 131 -10.40 0.91 -9.39
CA ALA A 131 -9.27 0.11 -9.86
C ALA A 131 -9.77 -1.18 -10.55
N HIS A 132 -10.68 -1.91 -9.94
CA HIS A 132 -11.31 -3.08 -10.55
C HIS A 132 -12.03 -2.73 -11.86
N SER A 133 -12.76 -1.62 -11.89
CA SER A 133 -13.43 -1.14 -13.11
C SER A 133 -12.45 -0.82 -14.24
N SER A 134 -11.21 -0.47 -13.90
CA SER A 134 -10.12 -0.21 -14.84
C SER A 134 -9.32 -1.45 -15.23
N GLY A 135 -9.64 -2.62 -14.68
CA GLY A 135 -8.94 -3.89 -14.89
C GLY A 135 -7.60 -4.01 -14.15
N ALA A 136 -7.42 -3.22 -13.10
CA ALA A 136 -6.25 -3.31 -12.23
C ALA A 136 -6.47 -4.30 -11.09
N SER A 137 -5.39 -4.92 -10.62
CA SER A 137 -5.37 -5.73 -9.40
C SER A 137 -5.23 -4.86 -8.16
N VAL A 138 -5.80 -5.29 -7.04
CA VAL A 138 -5.79 -4.54 -5.79
C VAL A 138 -5.17 -5.33 -4.64
N ILE A 139 -4.16 -4.73 -4.00
CA ILE A 139 -3.58 -5.20 -2.74
C ILE A 139 -4.09 -4.29 -1.62
N GLY A 140 -4.78 -4.87 -0.64
CA GLY A 140 -5.27 -4.16 0.55
C GLY A 140 -4.33 -4.32 1.73
N LEU A 141 -3.90 -3.20 2.34
CA LEU A 141 -3.19 -3.20 3.61
C LEU A 141 -4.13 -2.66 4.69
N SER A 142 -4.47 -3.49 5.66
CA SER A 142 -5.41 -3.14 6.73
C SER A 142 -4.94 -3.66 8.09
N GLY A 143 -5.79 -3.53 9.09
CA GLY A 143 -5.60 -4.08 10.43
C GLY A 143 -6.95 -4.36 11.07
N LYS A 144 -6.97 -4.59 12.38
CA LYS A 144 -8.18 -4.95 13.12
C LYS A 144 -8.81 -6.21 12.52
N SER A 145 -10.06 -6.11 12.05
CA SER A 145 -10.79 -7.19 11.39
C SER A 145 -10.72 -7.14 9.87
N GLY A 146 -9.86 -6.30 9.28
CA GLY A 146 -9.78 -6.11 7.83
C GLY A 146 -10.80 -5.11 7.26
N GLY A 147 -11.95 -4.95 7.92
CA GLY A 147 -13.05 -4.09 7.47
C GLY A 147 -13.63 -4.53 6.14
N ALA A 148 -14.28 -3.61 5.44
CA ALA A 148 -14.83 -3.84 4.10
C ALA A 148 -13.73 -4.01 3.03
N LEU A 149 -12.55 -3.49 3.27
CA LEU A 149 -11.40 -3.57 2.36
C LEU A 149 -10.96 -5.02 2.14
N ASP A 150 -10.92 -5.83 3.21
CA ASP A 150 -10.50 -7.24 3.16
C ASP A 150 -11.27 -8.05 2.10
N ALA A 151 -12.59 -7.91 2.08
CA ALA A 151 -13.44 -8.65 1.15
C ALA A 151 -13.45 -8.08 -0.29
N LYS A 152 -12.88 -6.88 -0.50
CA LYS A 152 -12.89 -6.19 -1.80
C LYS A 152 -11.58 -6.34 -2.58
N CYS A 153 -10.48 -6.70 -1.94
CA CYS A 153 -9.18 -6.78 -2.58
C CYS A 153 -8.93 -8.16 -3.20
N ASP A 154 -8.12 -8.21 -4.25
CA ASP A 154 -7.63 -9.47 -4.83
C ASP A 154 -6.65 -10.17 -3.88
N LEU A 155 -5.89 -9.37 -3.13
CA LEU A 155 -5.00 -9.83 -2.08
C LEU A 155 -5.10 -8.89 -0.88
N SER A 156 -5.36 -9.44 0.31
CA SER A 156 -5.53 -8.66 1.53
C SER A 156 -4.51 -9.06 2.59
N LEU A 157 -3.84 -8.06 3.17
CA LEU A 157 -2.89 -8.22 4.26
C LEU A 157 -3.44 -7.51 5.50
N VAL A 158 -3.99 -8.30 6.43
CA VAL A 158 -4.60 -7.79 7.66
C VAL A 158 -3.62 -7.92 8.82
N VAL A 159 -3.01 -6.79 9.21
CA VAL A 159 -2.07 -6.76 10.36
C VAL A 159 -2.80 -7.16 11.64
N PRO A 160 -2.29 -8.16 12.40
CA PRO A 160 -2.96 -8.71 13.59
C PRO A 160 -2.84 -7.81 14.82
N SER A 161 -3.39 -6.59 14.73
CA SER A 161 -3.40 -5.57 15.77
C SER A 161 -4.65 -4.70 15.67
N ASP A 162 -5.15 -4.21 16.82
CA ASP A 162 -6.21 -3.21 16.92
C ASP A 162 -5.66 -1.79 17.12
N VAL A 163 -4.37 -1.65 17.37
CA VAL A 163 -3.71 -0.37 17.65
C VAL A 163 -3.21 0.25 16.36
N THR A 164 -3.78 1.40 15.97
CA THR A 164 -3.47 2.07 14.70
C THR A 164 -1.98 2.28 14.48
N ALA A 165 -1.22 2.70 15.50
CA ALA A 165 0.22 2.90 15.38
C ALA A 165 0.96 1.59 15.07
N ARG A 166 0.61 0.49 15.71
CA ARG A 166 1.19 -0.84 15.45
C ARG A 166 0.86 -1.32 14.04
N ILE A 167 -0.37 -1.07 13.58
CA ILE A 167 -0.80 -1.39 12.21
C ILE A 167 0.05 -0.63 11.19
N GLN A 168 0.20 0.70 11.35
CA GLN A 168 1.02 1.53 10.45
C GLN A 168 2.50 1.12 10.44
N GLU A 169 3.08 0.79 11.59
CA GLU A 169 4.44 0.26 11.68
C GLU A 169 4.60 -1.02 10.85
N MET A 170 3.60 -1.89 10.84
CA MET A 170 3.64 -3.10 10.02
C MET A 170 3.35 -2.82 8.53
N HIS A 171 2.51 -1.84 8.21
CA HIS A 171 2.27 -1.45 6.81
C HIS A 171 3.56 -0.99 6.13
N ILE A 172 4.40 -0.20 6.80
CA ILE A 172 5.69 0.19 6.19
C ILE A 172 6.67 -0.99 6.12
N VAL A 173 6.67 -1.91 7.08
CA VAL A 173 7.46 -3.16 6.99
C VAL A 173 7.04 -3.99 5.78
N ILE A 174 5.73 -4.17 5.57
CA ILE A 174 5.18 -4.86 4.38
C ILE A 174 5.61 -4.12 3.10
N GLY A 175 5.51 -2.80 3.07
CA GLY A 175 5.93 -1.98 1.93
C GLY A 175 7.40 -2.19 1.57
N HIS A 176 8.29 -2.21 2.56
CA HIS A 176 9.72 -2.50 2.36
C HIS A 176 9.95 -3.94 1.86
N LEU A 177 9.22 -4.92 2.39
CA LEU A 177 9.31 -6.31 1.93
C LEU A 177 8.83 -6.43 0.47
N ILE A 178 7.74 -5.77 0.08
CA ILE A 178 7.30 -5.72 -1.33
C ILE A 178 8.40 -5.11 -2.21
N CYS A 179 9.04 -4.00 -1.81
CA CYS A 179 10.13 -3.39 -2.56
C CYS A 179 11.33 -4.35 -2.71
N ALA A 180 11.72 -5.04 -1.63
CA ALA A 180 12.80 -6.03 -1.65
C ALA A 180 12.48 -7.21 -2.59
N LEU A 181 11.28 -7.76 -2.48
CA LEU A 181 10.81 -8.87 -3.31
C LEU A 181 10.72 -8.49 -4.79
N VAL A 182 10.31 -7.26 -5.10
CA VAL A 182 10.32 -6.72 -6.47
C VAL A 182 11.76 -6.65 -7.02
N GLU A 183 12.73 -6.14 -6.24
CA GLU A 183 14.13 -6.10 -6.67
C GLU A 183 14.69 -7.51 -6.90
N GLU A 184 14.39 -8.46 -6.01
CA GLU A 184 14.82 -9.86 -6.13
C GLU A 184 14.18 -10.55 -7.34
N HIS A 185 12.86 -10.47 -7.48
CA HIS A 185 12.11 -11.14 -8.55
C HIS A 185 12.49 -10.64 -9.96
N LEU A 186 12.78 -9.35 -10.09
CA LEU A 186 13.18 -8.73 -11.35
C LEU A 186 14.70 -8.81 -11.61
N ASP A 187 15.46 -9.47 -10.74
CA ASP A 187 16.93 -9.60 -10.80
C ASP A 187 17.63 -8.22 -10.97
N LEU A 188 17.14 -7.23 -10.22
CA LEU A 188 17.63 -5.87 -10.29
C LEU A 188 18.81 -5.69 -9.31
N GLY A 189 20.01 -5.45 -9.86
CA GLY A 189 21.24 -5.24 -9.09
C GLY A 189 22.22 -6.42 -9.11
N ALA A 190 22.07 -7.34 -10.04
CA ALA A 190 22.98 -8.48 -10.27
C ALA A 190 24.13 -8.15 -11.25
N ASP A 191 24.62 -6.88 -11.28
CA ASP A 191 25.79 -6.47 -12.07
C ASP A 191 27.10 -6.51 -11.26
#